data_944afd7eec57a5fb9745f82c1b4bb1d3
#
_entry.id   944afd7eec57a5fb9745f82c1b4bb1d3
#
_cell.length_a   1.000
_cell.length_b   1.000
_cell.length_c   1.000
_cell.angle_alpha   90.00
_cell.angle_beta   90.00
_cell.angle_gamma   90.00
#
_symmetry.space_group_name_H-M   'P 1'
#
loop_
_entity.id
_entity.type
_entity.pdbx_description
1 polymer ?
#
loop_
_entity_poly.entity_id
_entity_poly.type
_entity_poly.pdbx_seq_one_letter_code
_entity_poly.pdbx_strand_id
1 'polypeptide(L)'
;LGEAGGFAILERMAPGEDAPLQLRGYGESSDAHHMSAPHPEGLGATLAMRDALARAGVDAAQVGYLNLHGTSTPANDAIEAHAVAALFHDGLHASSTKGWTGHTLGAAGIVESVFALIALEHGLLPGTLNSSEHDTGNGPQLRFDNAEREIRFAMNNSFGFGGNNCS
;
A
#
# COMPACT_ATOMS: atom_id res chain seq x y z
N LEU A 1 0.28 -7.80 16.80
CA LEU A 1 1.47 -6.94 16.80
C LEU A 1 2.69 -7.74 16.35
N GLY A 2 3.64 -7.09 15.68
CA GLY A 2 4.93 -7.63 15.28
C GLY A 2 6.06 -6.71 15.71
N GLU A 3 7.29 -7.18 15.56
CA GLU A 3 8.50 -6.41 15.84
C GLU A 3 9.37 -6.38 14.59
N ALA A 4 9.82 -5.21 14.20
CA ALA A 4 10.75 -5.04 13.10
C ALA A 4 11.48 -3.71 13.17
N GLY A 5 12.56 -3.59 12.41
CA GLY A 5 13.26 -2.35 12.13
C GLY A 5 13.92 -2.44 10.76
N GLY A 6 14.03 -1.33 10.07
CA GLY A 6 14.65 -1.30 8.76
C GLY A 6 15.22 0.09 8.46
N PHE A 7 16.16 0.11 7.53
CA PHE A 7 16.76 1.33 7.00
C PHE A 7 16.81 1.24 5.49
N ALA A 8 16.58 2.34 4.81
CA ALA A 8 16.77 2.47 3.39
C ALA A 8 17.69 3.66 3.10
N ILE A 9 18.61 3.48 2.16
CA ILE A 9 19.44 4.58 1.65
C ILE A 9 18.77 5.07 0.37
N LEU A 10 18.43 6.35 0.33
CA LEU A 10 17.91 7.01 -0.86
C LEU A 10 18.99 7.93 -1.41
N GLU A 11 19.32 7.72 -2.67
CA GLU A 11 20.28 8.53 -3.38
C GLU A 11 19.60 9.26 -4.54
N ARG A 12 19.99 10.49 -4.77
CA ARG A 12 19.50 11.24 -5.93
C ARG A 12 20.20 10.72 -7.19
N MET A 13 19.40 10.29 -8.15
CA MET A 13 19.92 9.93 -9.47
C MET A 13 20.36 11.16 -10.25
N ALA A 14 21.49 11.06 -10.95
CA ALA A 14 21.88 12.08 -11.91
C ALA A 14 21.04 11.99 -13.19
N PRO A 15 20.92 13.09 -13.95
CA PRO A 15 20.20 13.05 -15.22
C PRO A 15 20.80 12.01 -16.18
N GLY A 16 19.97 11.08 -16.64
CA GLY A 16 20.38 10.00 -17.55
C GLY A 16 20.91 8.73 -16.88
N GLU A 17 21.02 8.71 -15.56
CA GLU A 17 21.23 7.48 -14.81
C GLU A 17 19.94 6.66 -14.74
N ASP A 18 20.11 5.34 -14.72
CA ASP A 18 19.03 4.38 -14.48
C ASP A 18 19.40 3.52 -13.26
N ALA A 19 18.38 3.19 -12.48
CA ALA A 19 18.51 2.30 -11.34
C ALA A 19 17.43 1.23 -11.44
N PRO A 20 17.74 -0.02 -11.04
CA PRO A 20 16.79 -1.12 -11.14
C PRO A 20 15.53 -0.90 -10.29
N LEU A 21 15.68 -0.20 -9.17
CA LEU A 21 14.58 0.17 -8.28
C LEU A 21 14.62 1.67 -8.00
N GLN A 22 13.48 2.34 -8.12
CA GLN A 22 13.37 3.78 -7.96
C GLN A 22 12.15 4.14 -7.13
N LEU A 23 12.31 5.06 -6.18
CA LEU A 23 11.18 5.76 -5.57
C LEU A 23 10.70 6.83 -6.54
N ARG A 24 9.52 6.62 -7.14
CA ARG A 24 8.98 7.49 -8.19
C ARG A 24 8.09 8.60 -7.65
N GLY A 25 7.40 8.35 -6.56
CA GLY A 25 6.51 9.33 -5.95
C GLY A 25 6.13 8.92 -4.54
N TYR A 26 5.59 9.87 -3.82
CA TYR A 26 4.97 9.67 -2.51
C TYR A 26 3.82 10.65 -2.34
N GLY A 27 2.86 10.32 -1.51
CA GLY A 27 1.74 11.19 -1.19
C GLY A 27 1.45 11.16 0.30
N GLU A 28 1.07 12.31 0.82
CA GLU A 28 0.77 12.52 2.23
C GLU A 28 -0.55 13.26 2.38
N SER A 29 -1.30 12.92 3.42
CA SER A 29 -2.52 13.64 3.77
C SER A 29 -2.82 13.53 5.25
N SER A 30 -3.75 14.37 5.72
CA SER A 30 -4.33 14.23 7.03
C SER A 30 -5.85 14.21 6.92
N ASP A 31 -6.49 13.25 7.59
CA ASP A 31 -7.96 13.16 7.61
C ASP A 31 -8.62 14.35 8.30
N ALA A 32 -7.95 14.94 9.29
CA ALA A 32 -8.50 16.01 10.15
C ALA A 32 -9.91 15.67 10.69
N HIS A 33 -10.17 14.38 10.94
CA HIS A 33 -11.50 13.86 11.29
C HIS A 33 -11.57 13.40 12.76
N HIS A 34 -10.75 12.41 13.12
CA HIS A 34 -10.76 11.81 14.46
C HIS A 34 -9.38 11.30 14.84
N MET A 35 -9.08 11.27 16.16
CA MET A 35 -7.74 10.89 16.64
C MET A 35 -7.38 9.41 16.41
N SER A 36 -8.35 8.53 16.27
CA SER A 36 -8.13 7.08 16.16
C SER A 36 -9.01 6.37 15.12
N ALA A 37 -9.82 7.11 14.37
CA ALA A 37 -10.65 6.56 13.30
C ALA A 37 -10.35 7.28 11.98
N PRO A 38 -10.25 6.55 10.86
CA PRO A 38 -10.07 7.17 9.55
C PRO A 38 -11.33 7.95 9.15
N HIS A 39 -11.17 8.85 8.18
CA HIS A 39 -12.29 9.55 7.58
C HIS A 39 -13.26 8.55 6.94
N PRO A 40 -14.58 8.58 7.24
CA PRO A 40 -15.51 7.54 6.80
C PRO A 40 -15.61 7.36 5.29
N GLU A 41 -15.31 8.39 4.51
CA GLU A 41 -15.26 8.32 3.04
C GLU A 41 -13.86 8.00 2.48
N GLY A 42 -12.88 7.69 3.33
CA GLY A 42 -11.52 7.38 2.91
C GLY A 42 -10.81 8.54 2.21
N LEU A 43 -11.22 9.78 2.51
CA LEU A 43 -10.71 10.97 1.80
C LEU A 43 -9.20 11.08 1.89
N GLY A 44 -8.63 10.96 3.10
CA GLY A 44 -7.18 11.07 3.29
C GLY A 44 -6.42 9.97 2.57
N ALA A 45 -6.85 8.71 2.68
CA ALA A 45 -6.25 7.60 1.94
C ALA A 45 -6.28 7.85 0.42
N THR A 46 -7.43 8.29 -0.10
CA THR A 46 -7.58 8.62 -1.52
C THR A 46 -6.64 9.74 -1.95
N LEU A 47 -6.51 10.81 -1.16
CA LEU A 47 -5.63 11.94 -1.45
C LEU A 47 -4.15 11.52 -1.45
N ALA A 48 -3.71 10.72 -0.46
CA ALA A 48 -2.34 10.23 -0.39
C ALA A 48 -2.00 9.40 -1.64
N MET A 49 -2.83 8.42 -2.00
CA MET A 49 -2.61 7.60 -3.19
C MET A 49 -2.62 8.42 -4.48
N ARG A 50 -3.53 9.39 -4.63
CA ARG A 50 -3.56 10.28 -5.82
C ARG A 50 -2.32 11.14 -5.93
N ASP A 51 -1.84 11.70 -4.84
CA ASP A 51 -0.64 12.53 -4.83
C ASP A 51 0.60 11.70 -5.17
N ALA A 52 0.72 10.48 -4.62
CA ALA A 52 1.79 9.55 -4.98
C ALA A 52 1.80 9.25 -6.49
N LEU A 53 0.66 8.89 -7.07
CA LEU A 53 0.52 8.64 -8.51
C LEU A 53 0.87 9.88 -9.36
N ALA A 54 0.36 11.04 -8.97
CA ALA A 54 0.61 12.29 -9.68
C ALA A 54 2.10 12.67 -9.68
N ARG A 55 2.77 12.58 -8.54
CA ARG A 55 4.21 12.83 -8.43
C ARG A 55 5.06 11.81 -9.18
N ALA A 56 4.62 10.57 -9.20
CA ALA A 56 5.28 9.52 -9.98
C ALA A 56 5.09 9.68 -11.50
N GLY A 57 4.07 10.41 -11.94
CA GLY A 57 3.65 10.48 -13.34
C GLY A 57 3.14 9.12 -13.84
N VAL A 58 2.42 8.37 -12.98
CA VAL A 58 1.96 7.01 -13.23
C VAL A 58 0.43 6.95 -13.12
N ASP A 59 -0.20 6.34 -14.10
CA ASP A 59 -1.64 6.06 -14.03
C ASP A 59 -1.91 4.89 -13.07
N ALA A 60 -3.02 4.94 -12.35
CA ALA A 60 -3.43 3.87 -11.43
C ALA A 60 -3.50 2.50 -12.12
N ALA A 61 -3.86 2.45 -13.39
CA ALA A 61 -3.91 1.23 -14.19
C ALA A 61 -2.53 0.56 -14.43
N GLN A 62 -1.44 1.28 -14.21
CA GLN A 62 -0.08 0.79 -14.38
C GLN A 62 0.49 0.16 -13.09
N VAL A 63 -0.16 0.38 -11.95
CA VAL A 63 0.24 -0.23 -10.67
C VAL A 63 -0.14 -1.70 -10.69
N GLY A 64 0.84 -2.56 -10.57
CA GLY A 64 0.66 -4.00 -10.59
C GLY A 64 0.45 -4.63 -9.22
N TYR A 65 0.95 -3.98 -8.17
CA TYR A 65 0.85 -4.43 -6.78
C TYR A 65 0.61 -3.26 -5.84
N LEU A 66 -0.30 -3.43 -4.89
CA LEU A 66 -0.53 -2.51 -3.78
C LEU A 66 -0.43 -3.27 -2.46
N ASN A 67 0.56 -2.91 -1.63
CA ASN A 67 0.61 -3.35 -0.25
C ASN A 67 -0.34 -2.48 0.58
N LEU A 68 -1.41 -3.07 1.09
CA LEU A 68 -2.44 -2.39 1.86
C LEU A 68 -1.95 -2.11 3.29
N HIS A 69 -2.43 -1.02 3.87
CA HIS A 69 -2.30 -0.84 5.31
C HIS A 69 -2.96 -1.99 6.07
N GLY A 70 -4.17 -2.41 5.70
CA GLY A 70 -4.80 -3.70 5.99
C GLY A 70 -4.55 -4.25 7.38
N THR A 71 -5.08 -3.58 8.42
CA THR A 71 -4.84 -3.93 9.84
C THR A 71 -5.74 -5.02 10.38
N SER A 72 -6.65 -5.55 9.56
CA SER A 72 -7.68 -6.51 9.98
C SER A 72 -8.66 -5.92 11.00
N THR A 73 -8.87 -4.62 10.95
CA THR A 73 -9.93 -3.94 11.70
C THR A 73 -11.05 -3.53 10.75
N PRO A 74 -12.33 -3.84 11.08
CA PRO A 74 -13.44 -3.60 10.14
C PRO A 74 -13.51 -2.18 9.59
N ALA A 75 -13.25 -1.18 10.44
CA ALA A 75 -13.32 0.23 10.02
C ALA A 75 -12.20 0.60 9.04
N ASN A 76 -10.94 0.21 9.33
CA ASN A 76 -9.84 0.50 8.42
C ASN A 76 -10.00 -0.23 7.10
N ASP A 77 -10.29 -1.53 7.15
CA ASP A 77 -10.27 -2.38 5.96
C ASP A 77 -11.39 -1.99 4.98
N ALA A 78 -12.58 -1.68 5.50
CA ALA A 78 -13.69 -1.22 4.66
C ALA A 78 -13.40 0.15 4.01
N ILE A 79 -12.82 1.09 4.76
CA ILE A 79 -12.51 2.43 4.27
C ILE A 79 -11.35 2.40 3.28
N GLU A 80 -10.29 1.63 3.56
CA GLU A 80 -9.18 1.46 2.62
C GLU A 80 -9.65 0.77 1.33
N ALA A 81 -10.47 -0.29 1.43
CA ALA A 81 -11.04 -0.96 0.27
C ALA A 81 -11.88 0.00 -0.58
N HIS A 82 -12.69 0.86 0.04
CA HIS A 82 -13.43 1.90 -0.67
C HIS A 82 -12.51 2.88 -1.42
N ALA A 83 -11.47 3.38 -0.76
CA ALA A 83 -10.51 4.30 -1.37
C ALA A 83 -9.74 3.65 -2.53
N VAL A 84 -9.36 2.37 -2.39
CA VAL A 84 -8.68 1.59 -3.44
C VAL A 84 -9.61 1.37 -4.63
N ALA A 85 -10.86 0.95 -4.39
CA ALA A 85 -11.84 0.73 -5.46
C ALA A 85 -12.18 2.02 -6.24
N ALA A 86 -12.09 3.17 -5.60
CA ALA A 86 -12.32 4.46 -6.26
C ALA A 86 -11.19 4.88 -7.22
N LEU A 87 -10.00 4.29 -7.10
CA LEU A 87 -8.81 4.67 -7.86
C LEU A 87 -8.33 3.58 -8.81
N PHE A 88 -8.46 2.32 -8.43
CA PHE A 88 -7.83 1.20 -9.14
C PHE A 88 -8.87 0.26 -9.73
N HIS A 89 -8.52 -0.36 -10.84
CA HIS A 89 -9.35 -1.38 -11.49
C HIS A 89 -9.38 -2.69 -10.67
N ASP A 90 -10.38 -3.52 -10.90
CA ASP A 90 -10.61 -4.77 -10.17
C ASP A 90 -9.48 -5.82 -10.32
N GLY A 91 -8.68 -5.69 -11.38
CA GLY A 91 -7.54 -6.58 -11.66
C GLY A 91 -6.26 -6.25 -10.89
N LEU A 92 -6.22 -5.16 -10.10
CA LEU A 92 -5.10 -4.87 -9.21
C LEU A 92 -4.86 -6.03 -8.24
N HIS A 93 -3.61 -6.39 -8.01
CA HIS A 93 -3.24 -7.28 -6.92
C HIS A 93 -2.98 -6.45 -5.66
N ALA A 94 -3.93 -6.38 -4.78
CA ALA A 94 -3.80 -5.73 -3.48
C ALA A 94 -3.82 -6.76 -2.36
N SER A 95 -2.91 -6.65 -1.40
CA SER A 95 -2.86 -7.57 -0.26
C SER A 95 -2.28 -6.90 0.99
N SER A 96 -2.62 -7.42 2.17
CA SER A 96 -1.96 -7.05 3.40
C SER A 96 -0.92 -8.10 3.78
N THR A 97 0.31 -7.66 3.99
CA THR A 97 1.40 -8.52 4.47
C THR A 97 1.46 -8.64 6.00
N LYS A 98 0.54 -7.97 6.72
CA LYS A 98 0.48 -8.01 8.19
C LYS A 98 0.11 -9.39 8.76
N GLY A 99 -0.51 -10.26 7.96
CA GLY A 99 -0.68 -11.66 8.31
C GLY A 99 0.63 -12.42 8.45
N TRP A 100 1.70 -11.98 7.75
CA TRP A 100 3.04 -12.55 7.78
C TRP A 100 3.89 -11.99 8.92
N THR A 101 3.84 -10.67 9.12
CA THR A 101 4.77 -9.94 9.99
C THR A 101 4.17 -9.49 11.31
N GLY A 102 2.86 -9.51 11.43
CA GLY A 102 2.13 -8.72 12.42
C GLY A 102 2.19 -7.22 12.06
N HIS A 103 1.44 -6.42 12.79
CA HIS A 103 1.53 -4.96 12.65
C HIS A 103 2.75 -4.44 13.42
N THR A 104 3.76 -3.98 12.72
CA THR A 104 5.04 -3.53 13.28
C THR A 104 5.06 -2.04 13.65
N LEU A 105 3.89 -1.41 13.71
CA LEU A 105 3.68 -0.01 14.12
C LEU A 105 4.56 0.96 13.32
N GLY A 106 5.45 1.68 13.98
CA GLY A 106 6.34 2.65 13.32
C GLY A 106 7.27 2.05 12.27
N ALA A 107 7.53 0.75 12.30
CA ALA A 107 8.32 0.06 11.27
C ALA A 107 7.46 -0.53 10.12
N ALA A 108 6.13 -0.40 10.17
CA ALA A 108 5.25 -1.01 9.17
C ALA A 108 5.61 -0.55 7.75
N GLY A 109 5.73 0.75 7.54
CA GLY A 109 6.02 1.32 6.22
C GLY A 109 7.31 0.81 5.60
N ILE A 110 8.41 0.70 6.38
CA ILE A 110 9.67 0.18 5.83
C ILE A 110 9.61 -1.31 5.53
N VAL A 111 8.94 -2.11 6.37
CA VAL A 111 8.74 -3.54 6.14
C VAL A 111 7.91 -3.77 4.88
N GLU A 112 6.82 -3.07 4.73
CA GLU A 112 5.91 -3.18 3.59
C GLU A 112 6.55 -2.66 2.29
N SER A 113 7.40 -1.62 2.40
CA SER A 113 8.23 -1.18 1.27
C SER A 113 9.18 -2.29 0.80
N VAL A 114 9.76 -3.07 1.71
CA VAL A 114 10.61 -4.22 1.33
C VAL A 114 9.79 -5.28 0.56
N PHE A 115 8.56 -5.57 0.97
CA PHE A 115 7.69 -6.47 0.20
C PHE A 115 7.38 -5.91 -1.20
N ALA A 116 7.15 -4.61 -1.33
CA ALA A 116 6.96 -3.98 -2.63
C ALA A 116 8.21 -4.07 -3.51
N LEU A 117 9.41 -3.89 -2.94
CA LEU A 117 10.67 -4.06 -3.65
C LEU A 117 10.89 -5.51 -4.11
N ILE A 118 10.60 -6.49 -3.26
CA ILE A 118 10.66 -7.93 -3.61
C ILE A 118 9.67 -8.23 -4.76
N ALA A 119 8.47 -7.67 -4.70
CA ALA A 119 7.49 -7.85 -5.77
C ALA A 119 7.98 -7.28 -7.11
N LEU A 120 8.64 -6.12 -7.10
CA LEU A 120 9.23 -5.52 -8.30
C LEU A 120 10.43 -6.32 -8.84
N GLU A 121 11.29 -6.81 -7.96
CA GLU A 121 12.53 -7.48 -8.34
C GLU A 121 12.30 -8.92 -8.81
N HIS A 122 11.40 -9.63 -8.18
CA HIS A 122 11.18 -11.06 -8.40
C HIS A 122 9.84 -11.41 -9.05
N GLY A 123 8.96 -10.45 -9.25
CA GLY A 123 7.60 -10.71 -9.75
C GLY A 123 6.72 -11.52 -8.78
N LEU A 124 7.14 -11.65 -7.52
CA LEU A 124 6.40 -12.38 -6.49
C LEU A 124 5.45 -11.44 -5.75
N LEU A 125 4.17 -11.53 -6.04
CA LEU A 125 3.12 -10.72 -5.41
C LEU A 125 2.53 -11.49 -4.23
N PRO A 126 2.76 -11.04 -2.98
CA PRO A 126 2.21 -11.74 -1.82
C PRO A 126 0.69 -11.62 -1.73
N GLY A 127 0.03 -12.68 -1.30
CA GLY A 127 -1.37 -12.67 -0.93
C GLY A 127 -1.58 -12.26 0.54
N THR A 128 -2.83 -12.22 0.96
CA THR A 128 -3.21 -11.90 2.34
C THR A 128 -3.26 -13.19 3.16
N LEU A 129 -2.19 -13.47 3.90
CA LEU A 129 -2.04 -14.71 4.67
C LEU A 129 -3.15 -14.85 5.74
N ASN A 130 -3.59 -16.07 5.96
CA ASN A 130 -4.65 -16.43 6.92
C ASN A 130 -6.03 -15.80 6.62
N SER A 131 -6.27 -15.44 5.35
CA SER A 131 -7.54 -14.95 4.86
C SER A 131 -8.01 -15.83 3.72
N SER A 132 -9.28 -16.21 3.71
CA SER A 132 -9.87 -17.11 2.72
C SER A 132 -11.19 -16.61 2.16
N GLU A 133 -11.81 -15.65 2.81
CA GLU A 133 -13.13 -15.13 2.42
C GLU A 133 -13.12 -13.60 2.44
N HIS A 134 -13.81 -13.00 1.47
CA HIS A 134 -14.05 -11.56 1.48
C HIS A 134 -15.09 -11.20 2.53
N ASP A 135 -14.78 -10.25 3.37
CA ASP A 135 -15.78 -9.57 4.18
C ASP A 135 -16.59 -8.59 3.30
N THR A 136 -17.78 -8.22 3.74
CA THR A 136 -18.70 -7.33 3.00
C THR A 136 -18.11 -5.94 2.70
N GLY A 137 -17.07 -5.53 3.43
CA GLY A 137 -16.37 -4.26 3.23
C GLY A 137 -15.18 -4.34 2.27
N ASN A 138 -14.74 -5.55 1.88
CA ASN A 138 -13.55 -5.71 1.04
C ASN A 138 -13.87 -5.50 -0.44
N GLY A 139 -12.97 -4.79 -1.11
CA GLY A 139 -13.07 -4.59 -2.55
C GLY A 139 -12.56 -5.78 -3.38
N PRO A 140 -12.90 -5.82 -4.68
CA PRO A 140 -12.48 -6.89 -5.58
C PRO A 140 -10.97 -6.94 -5.83
N GLN A 141 -10.22 -5.94 -5.43
CA GLN A 141 -8.76 -5.87 -5.58
C GLN A 141 -8.02 -6.75 -4.57
N LEU A 142 -8.62 -7.06 -3.41
CA LEU A 142 -7.98 -7.87 -2.37
C LEU A 142 -7.71 -9.29 -2.86
N ARG A 143 -6.47 -9.76 -2.69
CA ARG A 143 -6.02 -11.11 -3.07
C ARG A 143 -5.57 -11.89 -1.84
N PHE A 144 -5.99 -13.14 -1.77
CA PHE A 144 -5.61 -14.06 -0.68
C PHE A 144 -4.40 -14.91 -1.06
N ASP A 145 -4.30 -15.29 -2.32
CA ASP A 145 -3.23 -16.14 -2.84
C ASP A 145 -2.06 -15.31 -3.35
N ASN A 146 -0.87 -15.89 -3.25
CA ASN A 146 0.30 -15.36 -3.92
C ASN A 146 0.13 -15.47 -5.44
N ALA A 147 0.74 -14.54 -6.17
CA ALA A 147 0.82 -14.61 -7.63
C ALA A 147 2.26 -14.35 -8.10
N GLU A 148 2.57 -14.92 -9.26
CA GLU A 148 3.83 -14.64 -9.95
C GLU A 148 3.52 -13.87 -11.24
N ARG A 149 4.00 -12.64 -11.31
CA ARG A 149 3.80 -11.76 -12.44
C ARG A 149 4.80 -10.62 -12.42
N GLU A 150 5.45 -10.36 -13.54
CA GLU A 150 6.25 -9.14 -13.69
C GLU A 150 5.38 -7.90 -13.59
N ILE A 151 5.83 -6.94 -12.80
CA ILE A 151 5.19 -5.65 -12.60
C ILE A 151 6.20 -4.52 -12.75
N ARG A 152 5.73 -3.34 -13.12
CA ARG A 152 6.60 -2.16 -13.28
C ARG A 152 6.47 -1.17 -12.13
N PHE A 153 5.33 -1.14 -11.49
CA PHE A 153 5.03 -0.23 -10.39
C PHE A 153 4.35 -0.98 -9.26
N ALA A 154 4.82 -0.73 -8.06
CA ALA A 154 4.19 -1.15 -6.82
C ALA A 154 3.94 0.08 -5.95
N MET A 155 2.90 0.04 -5.14
CA MET A 155 2.56 1.07 -4.16
C MET A 155 2.44 0.45 -2.78
N ASN A 156 2.68 1.24 -1.75
CA ASN A 156 2.56 0.85 -0.35
C ASN A 156 1.75 1.88 0.41
N ASN A 157 0.73 1.46 1.15
CA ASN A 157 -0.10 2.32 1.98
C ASN A 157 0.28 2.19 3.46
N SER A 158 0.42 3.31 4.13
CA SER A 158 0.60 3.39 5.58
C SER A 158 -0.31 4.45 6.15
N PHE A 159 -1.32 4.03 6.91
CA PHE A 159 -2.28 4.92 7.55
C PHE A 159 -2.14 4.82 9.07
N GLY A 160 -2.21 5.94 9.77
CA GLY A 160 -1.92 6.00 11.19
C GLY A 160 -2.94 6.76 12.01
N PHE A 161 -2.93 6.54 13.30
CA PHE A 161 -3.71 7.32 14.24
C PHE A 161 -3.37 8.82 14.13
N GLY A 162 -4.35 9.66 14.42
CA GLY A 162 -4.29 11.09 14.14
C GLY A 162 -4.70 11.45 12.72
N GLY A 163 -5.05 10.45 11.90
CA GLY A 163 -5.46 10.64 10.50
C GLY A 163 -4.30 10.88 9.55
N ASN A 164 -3.10 10.42 9.91
CA ASN A 164 -1.93 10.54 9.02
C ASN A 164 -1.98 9.43 7.97
N ASN A 165 -1.94 9.81 6.71
CA ASN A 165 -1.93 8.88 5.58
C ASN A 165 -0.70 9.11 4.71
N CYS A 166 -0.07 8.03 4.28
CA CYS A 166 1.07 8.04 3.36
C CYS A 166 0.92 6.89 2.34
N SER A 167 1.26 7.18 1.13
CA SER A 167 1.34 6.19 0.05
C SER A 167 2.61 6.39 -0.77
#